data_ce0f7bd5d203d69b4132aad1f510b07d
#
_entry.id   ce0f7bd5d203d69b4132aad1f510b07d
#
_cell.length_a   1.000
_cell.length_b   1.000
_cell.length_c   1.000
_cell.angle_alpha   90.00
_cell.angle_beta   90.00
_cell.angle_gamma   90.00
#
_symmetry.space_group_name_H-M   'P 1'
#
loop_
_entity.id
_entity.type
_entity.pdbx_description
1 polymer ?
#
loop_
_entity_poly.entity_id
_entity_poly.type
_entity_poly.pdbx_seq_one_letter_code
_entity_poly.pdbx_strand_id
1 'polypeptide(L)'
;MRGYHPLLASLADTGELLHARLRGGSANTGRGAASFVAETISRVRHAGATGELTLRADSGFYTGAVISACRRHGVRYSVTARKNRGIQRAIDAIAEHDWIPIPYWLDGGADVAETVYTAFAGTRHETTARLLVRRVRPTPGSQLAMDVVFSYHAVLTDRTGPLLAVEADHRRHAIVEHTIADLKHHAGLAHLPSGRFAANAAWLALIGIAYNLARWTANAAGLGRVTTKTLRLTVIAVPARLITSGRRTRLRLPTPVAVGRPHRLRPGGHRAASTCARLTNPTRAVPRPPRPHHRRTRTSRRRARQPCATSRSRPIPHVSRGE
;
A
#
# COMPACT_ATOMS: atom_id res chain seq x y z
N MET A 1 -4.17 -0.53 29.23
CA MET A 1 -4.83 -1.21 28.12
C MET A 1 -3.76 -1.75 27.17
N ARG A 2 -3.76 -3.04 26.84
CA ARG A 2 -2.80 -3.60 25.88
C ARG A 2 -3.29 -3.29 24.46
N GLY A 3 -2.59 -2.38 23.77
CA GLY A 3 -2.91 -2.04 22.39
C GLY A 3 -2.21 -2.95 21.37
N TYR A 4 -2.51 -2.75 20.10
CA TYR A 4 -1.82 -3.36 18.97
C TYR A 4 -1.30 -2.28 18.05
N HIS A 5 -0.19 -2.57 17.37
CA HIS A 5 0.46 -1.66 16.45
C HIS A 5 0.73 -2.34 15.10
N PRO A 6 -0.25 -2.41 14.20
CA PRO A 6 -0.08 -3.06 12.91
C PRO A 6 0.90 -2.29 12.02
N LEU A 7 1.68 -3.01 11.20
CA LEU A 7 2.33 -2.47 10.02
C LEU A 7 1.41 -2.66 8.83
N LEU A 8 1.31 -1.64 8.00
CA LEU A 8 0.49 -1.62 6.81
C LEU A 8 1.32 -1.16 5.61
N ALA A 9 1.13 -1.80 4.47
CA ALA A 9 1.68 -1.37 3.19
C ALA A 9 0.55 -1.30 2.17
N SER A 10 0.46 -0.19 1.45
CA SER A 10 -0.57 0.04 0.43
C SER A 10 0.06 0.44 -0.89
N LEU A 11 -0.62 0.14 -1.99
CA LEU A 11 -0.29 0.65 -3.31
C LEU A 11 -0.62 2.13 -3.37
N ALA A 12 0.35 2.96 -3.77
CA ALA A 12 0.19 4.41 -3.71
C ALA A 12 -0.87 4.94 -4.68
N ASP A 13 -0.99 4.33 -5.86
CA ASP A 13 -1.85 4.84 -6.93
C ASP A 13 -3.33 4.53 -6.70
N THR A 14 -3.64 3.33 -6.25
CA THR A 14 -5.00 2.81 -6.15
C THR A 14 -5.49 2.69 -4.70
N GLY A 15 -4.56 2.61 -3.74
CA GLY A 15 -4.84 2.56 -2.31
C GLY A 15 -5.14 1.17 -1.77
N GLU A 16 -4.99 0.10 -2.56
CA GLU A 16 -5.14 -1.26 -2.07
C GLU A 16 -4.10 -1.58 -0.99
N LEU A 17 -4.52 -2.34 0.00
CA LEU A 17 -3.64 -2.89 1.03
C LEU A 17 -2.88 -4.08 0.47
N LEU A 18 -1.56 -3.95 0.35
CA LEU A 18 -0.67 -5.00 -0.17
C LEU A 18 -0.28 -6.00 0.91
N HIS A 19 -0.05 -5.50 2.12
CA HIS A 19 0.36 -6.32 3.26
C HIS A 19 -0.04 -5.67 4.58
N ALA A 20 -0.43 -6.50 5.53
CA ALA A 20 -0.72 -6.11 6.90
C ALA A 20 -0.10 -7.11 7.88
N ARG A 21 0.54 -6.63 8.93
CA ARG A 21 1.11 -7.47 9.99
C ARG A 21 0.74 -6.91 11.35
N LEU A 22 0.00 -7.69 12.15
CA LEU A 22 -0.31 -7.33 13.52
C LEU A 22 0.94 -7.45 14.41
N ARG A 23 1.11 -6.54 15.35
CA ARG A 23 2.18 -6.55 16.36
C ARG A 23 1.63 -6.13 17.72
N GLY A 24 2.31 -6.52 18.79
CA GLY A 24 1.97 -6.02 20.12
C GLY A 24 2.15 -4.51 20.22
N GLY A 25 1.35 -3.86 21.07
CA GLY A 25 1.30 -2.40 21.18
C GLY A 25 2.60 -1.74 21.68
N SER A 26 3.46 -2.49 22.37
CA SER A 26 4.77 -2.02 22.82
C SER A 26 5.86 -2.09 21.72
N ALA A 27 5.55 -2.65 20.54
CA ALA A 27 6.52 -2.71 19.46
C ALA A 27 6.72 -1.33 18.84
N ASN A 28 7.96 -0.82 18.83
CA ASN A 28 8.28 0.36 18.04
C ASN A 28 8.19 0.06 16.53
N THR A 29 8.05 1.08 15.69
CA THR A 29 7.84 0.90 14.24
C THR A 29 9.01 0.17 13.58
N GLY A 30 10.24 0.40 14.01
CA GLY A 30 11.43 -0.24 13.44
C GLY A 30 11.52 -1.75 13.68
N ARG A 31 10.87 -2.26 14.74
CA ARG A 31 10.92 -3.70 15.08
C ARG A 31 10.16 -4.52 14.03
N GLY A 32 10.88 -5.39 13.32
CA GLY A 32 10.31 -6.24 12.27
C GLY A 32 9.96 -5.50 10.96
N ALA A 33 10.31 -4.19 10.83
CA ALA A 33 10.03 -3.42 9.62
C ALA A 33 10.77 -3.96 8.40
N ALA A 34 12.04 -4.34 8.53
CA ALA A 34 12.82 -4.86 7.41
C ALA A 34 12.25 -6.17 6.85
N SER A 35 11.88 -7.12 7.72
CA SER A 35 11.23 -8.37 7.28
C SER A 35 9.84 -8.12 6.69
N PHE A 36 9.09 -7.16 7.23
CA PHE A 36 7.80 -6.74 6.68
C PHE A 36 7.95 -6.16 5.26
N VAL A 37 8.94 -5.29 5.05
CA VAL A 37 9.22 -4.71 3.74
C VAL A 37 9.66 -5.78 2.74
N ALA A 38 10.60 -6.66 3.11
CA ALA A 38 11.04 -7.75 2.25
C ALA A 38 9.89 -8.68 1.85
N GLU A 39 9.03 -9.07 2.80
CA GLU A 39 7.86 -9.88 2.52
C GLU A 39 6.86 -9.15 1.62
N THR A 40 6.63 -7.85 1.85
CA THR A 40 5.76 -7.05 0.99
C THR A 40 6.27 -7.01 -0.44
N ILE A 41 7.56 -6.76 -0.64
CA ILE A 41 8.18 -6.74 -1.97
C ILE A 41 8.04 -8.11 -2.66
N SER A 42 8.32 -9.19 -1.93
CA SER A 42 8.18 -10.55 -2.46
C SER A 42 6.75 -10.85 -2.91
N ARG A 43 5.75 -10.47 -2.12
CA ARG A 43 4.33 -10.63 -2.47
C ARG A 43 3.95 -9.84 -3.72
N VAL A 44 4.40 -8.59 -3.83
CA VAL A 44 4.14 -7.72 -4.99
C VAL A 44 4.78 -8.29 -6.25
N ARG A 45 6.01 -8.79 -6.16
CA ARG A 45 6.70 -9.47 -7.27
C ARG A 45 6.00 -10.77 -7.66
N HIS A 46 5.60 -11.57 -6.69
CA HIS A 46 4.84 -12.82 -6.93
C HIS A 46 3.47 -12.55 -7.57
N ALA A 47 2.84 -11.42 -7.26
CA ALA A 47 1.59 -10.98 -7.90
C ALA A 47 1.78 -10.46 -9.34
N GLY A 48 3.00 -10.50 -9.89
CA GLY A 48 3.28 -10.19 -11.28
C GLY A 48 3.80 -8.77 -11.55
N ALA A 49 4.14 -7.99 -10.53
CA ALA A 49 4.73 -6.68 -10.75
C ALA A 49 6.17 -6.81 -11.28
N THR A 50 6.43 -6.36 -12.52
CA THR A 50 7.75 -6.45 -13.18
C THR A 50 8.48 -5.11 -13.23
N GLY A 51 7.78 -3.99 -13.12
CA GLY A 51 8.34 -2.63 -13.20
C GLY A 51 9.22 -2.24 -12.02
N GLU A 52 9.81 -1.05 -12.09
CA GLU A 52 10.54 -0.45 -10.97
C GLU A 52 9.59 -0.20 -9.80
N LEU A 53 9.98 -0.67 -8.63
CA LEU A 53 9.25 -0.44 -7.39
C LEU A 53 9.96 0.62 -6.56
N THR A 54 9.17 1.46 -5.89
CA THR A 54 9.66 2.43 -4.91
C THR A 54 8.94 2.26 -3.58
N LEU A 55 9.69 2.06 -2.51
CA LEU A 55 9.17 2.15 -1.15
C LEU A 55 9.13 3.62 -0.72
N ARG A 56 7.95 4.12 -0.35
CA ARG A 56 7.80 5.37 0.42
C ARG A 56 7.40 5.04 1.84
N ALA A 57 8.08 5.64 2.81
CA ALA A 57 7.82 5.36 4.21
C ALA A 57 8.10 6.57 5.11
N ASP A 58 7.45 6.57 6.26
CA ASP A 58 7.67 7.55 7.32
C ASP A 58 8.97 7.29 8.09
N SER A 59 9.26 8.15 9.05
CA SER A 59 10.45 8.05 9.89
C SER A 59 10.49 6.83 10.81
N GLY A 60 9.38 6.13 10.98
CA GLY A 60 9.31 4.87 11.71
C GLY A 60 10.06 3.75 10.99
N PHE A 61 10.15 3.82 9.67
CA PHE A 61 10.88 2.88 8.83
C PHE A 61 12.34 3.30 8.57
N TYR A 62 12.77 4.44 9.08
CA TYR A 62 14.16 4.92 8.92
C TYR A 62 15.13 4.07 9.74
N THR A 63 15.48 2.92 9.20
CA THR A 63 16.47 2.00 9.77
C THR A 63 17.36 1.43 8.67
N GLY A 64 18.64 1.21 8.97
CA GLY A 64 19.59 0.65 8.01
C GLY A 64 19.15 -0.71 7.49
N ALA A 65 18.48 -1.52 8.31
CA ALA A 65 17.95 -2.83 7.89
C ALA A 65 16.85 -2.71 6.82
N VAL A 66 15.97 -1.69 6.89
CA VAL A 66 14.94 -1.43 5.86
C VAL A 66 15.59 -1.00 4.56
N ILE A 67 16.52 -0.05 4.60
CA ILE A 67 17.26 0.42 3.42
C ILE A 67 18.00 -0.74 2.75
N SER A 68 18.69 -1.57 3.54
CA SER A 68 19.37 -2.77 3.02
C SER A 68 18.40 -3.80 2.44
N ALA A 69 17.18 -3.93 2.97
CA ALA A 69 16.16 -4.79 2.38
C ALA A 69 15.72 -4.27 1.00
N CYS A 70 15.46 -2.98 0.85
CA CYS A 70 15.12 -2.37 -0.44
C CYS A 70 16.23 -2.63 -1.47
N ARG A 71 17.48 -2.33 -1.11
CA ARG A 71 18.65 -2.52 -1.99
C ARG A 71 18.82 -3.98 -2.45
N ARG A 72 18.71 -4.94 -1.53
CA ARG A 72 18.81 -6.37 -1.85
C ARG A 72 17.75 -6.86 -2.83
N HIS A 73 16.57 -6.26 -2.79
CA HIS A 73 15.45 -6.63 -3.65
C HIS A 73 15.33 -5.74 -4.90
N GLY A 74 16.29 -4.85 -5.17
CA GLY A 74 16.26 -3.94 -6.31
C GLY A 74 15.07 -2.97 -6.30
N VAL A 75 14.67 -2.51 -5.10
CA VAL A 75 13.57 -1.57 -4.89
C VAL A 75 14.14 -0.22 -4.49
N ARG A 76 13.74 0.84 -5.19
CA ARG A 76 14.07 2.20 -4.82
C ARG A 76 13.37 2.57 -3.51
N TYR A 77 13.95 3.50 -2.78
CA TYR A 77 13.37 3.96 -1.53
C TYR A 77 13.31 5.48 -1.45
N SER A 78 12.37 5.98 -0.65
CA SER A 78 12.22 7.37 -0.25
C SER A 78 11.63 7.36 1.15
N VAL A 79 12.49 7.54 2.17
CA VAL A 79 12.13 7.36 3.59
C VAL A 79 12.42 8.65 4.35
N THR A 80 11.41 9.14 5.08
CA THR A 80 11.60 10.30 5.96
C THR A 80 12.69 9.99 6.99
N ALA A 81 13.75 10.77 6.99
CA ALA A 81 14.88 10.59 7.89
C ALA A 81 14.59 11.17 9.27
N ARG A 82 14.96 10.45 10.34
CA ARG A 82 14.89 11.00 11.69
C ARG A 82 15.98 12.02 11.89
N LYS A 83 15.62 13.20 12.37
CA LYS A 83 16.60 14.20 12.77
C LYS A 83 17.54 13.64 13.83
N ASN A 84 18.81 13.74 13.57
CA ASN A 84 19.91 13.46 14.47
C ASN A 84 21.03 14.49 14.22
N ARG A 85 22.08 14.47 15.02
CA ARG A 85 23.19 15.43 14.88
C ARG A 85 23.88 15.36 13.51
N GLY A 86 23.95 14.19 12.88
CA GLY A 86 24.53 14.02 11.54
C GLY A 86 23.69 14.67 10.47
N ILE A 87 22.37 14.42 10.49
CA ILE A 87 21.41 15.04 9.55
C ILE A 87 21.36 16.55 9.78
N GLN A 88 21.35 17.01 11.04
CA GLN A 88 21.35 18.44 11.31
C GLN A 88 22.60 19.12 10.72
N ARG A 89 23.80 18.56 10.92
CA ARG A 89 25.03 19.08 10.31
C ARG A 89 24.96 19.08 8.77
N ALA A 90 24.37 18.05 8.16
CA ALA A 90 24.20 18.01 6.72
C ALA A 90 23.23 19.11 6.22
N ILE A 91 22.19 19.42 6.99
CA ILE A 91 21.25 20.51 6.70
C ILE A 91 21.95 21.87 6.84
N ASP A 92 22.70 22.08 7.92
CA ASP A 92 23.40 23.33 8.22
C ASP A 92 24.51 23.63 7.20
N ALA A 93 25.03 22.60 6.53
CA ALA A 93 26.04 22.72 5.47
C ALA A 93 25.46 23.08 4.09
N ILE A 94 24.13 23.09 3.90
CA ILE A 94 23.49 23.48 2.64
C ILE A 94 23.60 25.00 2.48
N ALA A 95 24.23 25.44 1.40
CA ALA A 95 24.38 26.87 1.13
C ALA A 95 23.02 27.52 0.83
N GLU A 96 22.85 28.80 1.17
CA GLU A 96 21.56 29.49 1.02
C GLU A 96 21.10 29.57 -0.44
N HIS A 97 22.01 29.63 -1.40
CA HIS A 97 21.70 29.67 -2.82
C HIS A 97 21.24 28.33 -3.41
N ASP A 98 21.42 27.21 -2.68
CA ASP A 98 20.96 25.88 -3.12
C ASP A 98 19.47 25.63 -2.81
N TRP A 99 18.82 26.51 -2.04
CA TRP A 99 17.42 26.37 -1.69
C TRP A 99 16.51 26.86 -2.79
N ILE A 100 15.69 25.97 -3.31
CA ILE A 100 14.74 26.23 -4.41
C ILE A 100 13.34 26.39 -3.82
N PRO A 101 12.66 27.55 -3.99
CA PRO A 101 11.31 27.75 -3.51
C PRO A 101 10.32 26.83 -4.22
N ILE A 102 9.35 26.31 -3.47
CA ILE A 102 8.30 25.44 -4.01
C ILE A 102 6.92 25.97 -3.66
N PRO A 103 5.89 25.70 -4.50
CA PRO A 103 4.50 25.92 -4.13
C PRO A 103 4.14 25.12 -2.90
N TYR A 104 3.66 25.81 -1.87
CA TYR A 104 3.30 25.17 -0.61
C TYR A 104 1.98 25.72 -0.08
N TRP A 105 1.24 24.92 0.67
CA TRP A 105 -0.10 25.27 1.15
C TRP A 105 -0.10 26.20 2.37
N LEU A 106 1.03 26.36 3.06
CA LEU A 106 1.20 27.33 4.15
C LEU A 106 1.65 28.68 3.57
N ASP A 107 1.10 29.77 4.09
CA ASP A 107 1.38 31.15 3.65
C ASP A 107 2.86 31.54 3.75
N GLY A 108 3.60 30.96 4.70
CA GLY A 108 5.05 31.15 4.81
C GLY A 108 5.86 30.57 3.66
N GLY A 109 5.28 29.63 2.91
CA GLY A 109 5.97 28.92 1.83
C GLY A 109 6.97 27.87 2.34
N ALA A 110 7.63 27.24 1.38
CA ALA A 110 8.68 26.26 1.66
C ALA A 110 9.74 26.25 0.57
N ASP A 111 10.95 25.87 0.92
CA ASP A 111 12.05 25.66 -0.02
C ASP A 111 12.57 24.23 0.10
N VAL A 112 13.20 23.75 -0.97
CA VAL A 112 13.77 22.39 -1.04
C VAL A 112 15.23 22.50 -1.51
N ALA A 113 16.09 21.73 -0.90
CA ALA A 113 17.46 21.55 -1.32
C ALA A 113 17.86 20.06 -1.20
N GLU A 114 18.96 19.68 -1.77
CA GLU A 114 19.51 18.34 -1.62
C GLU A 114 21.00 18.35 -1.36
N THR A 115 21.46 17.33 -0.65
CA THR A 115 22.88 17.07 -0.44
C THR A 115 23.14 15.57 -0.43
N VAL A 116 24.41 15.18 -0.49
CA VAL A 116 24.83 13.79 -0.33
C VAL A 116 25.01 13.50 1.16
N TYR A 117 24.47 12.38 1.62
CA TYR A 117 24.55 12.00 3.02
C TYR A 117 24.86 10.51 3.20
N THR A 118 25.83 10.20 4.08
CA THR A 118 26.14 8.84 4.49
C THR A 118 25.34 8.49 5.75
N ALA A 119 24.26 7.74 5.57
CA ALA A 119 23.42 7.26 6.64
C ALA A 119 23.98 5.98 7.25
N PHE A 120 23.73 5.76 8.56
CA PHE A 120 24.13 4.57 9.32
C PHE A 120 25.64 4.30 9.29
N ALA A 121 26.47 5.36 9.23
CA ALA A 121 27.92 5.29 9.18
C ALA A 121 28.49 4.38 10.29
N GLY A 122 29.52 3.59 9.94
CA GLY A 122 30.15 2.64 10.84
C GLY A 122 29.35 1.37 11.13
N THR A 123 28.21 1.16 10.44
CA THR A 123 27.41 -0.07 10.55
C THR A 123 27.44 -0.88 9.26
N ARG A 124 27.07 -2.17 9.34
CA ARG A 124 26.89 -3.02 8.15
C ARG A 124 25.81 -2.49 7.16
N HIS A 125 25.07 -1.47 7.55
CA HIS A 125 24.00 -0.87 6.76
C HIS A 125 24.37 0.51 6.23
N GLU A 126 25.63 0.90 6.35
CA GLU A 126 26.13 2.17 5.83
C GLU A 126 25.69 2.37 4.38
N THR A 127 25.19 3.55 4.09
CA THR A 127 24.63 3.86 2.78
C THR A 127 24.79 5.34 2.49
N THR A 128 25.49 5.66 1.41
CA THR A 128 25.58 7.01 0.87
C THR A 128 24.46 7.20 -0.16
N ALA A 129 23.63 8.22 0.03
CA ALA A 129 22.48 8.50 -0.82
C ALA A 129 22.15 10.00 -0.80
N ARG A 130 21.19 10.39 -1.64
CA ARG A 130 20.65 11.76 -1.64
C ARG A 130 19.86 12.00 -0.35
N LEU A 131 20.10 13.13 0.28
CA LEU A 131 19.28 13.67 1.35
C LEU A 131 18.54 14.90 0.81
N LEU A 132 17.27 14.74 0.55
CA LEU A 132 16.40 15.86 0.19
C LEU A 132 15.93 16.52 1.46
N VAL A 133 16.01 17.83 1.52
CA VAL A 133 15.59 18.60 2.69
C VAL A 133 14.56 19.64 2.26
N ARG A 134 13.39 19.61 2.88
CA ARG A 134 12.41 20.67 2.77
C ARG A 134 12.44 21.50 4.04
N ARG A 135 12.64 22.82 3.90
CA ARG A 135 12.45 23.79 4.98
C ARG A 135 11.12 24.50 4.80
N VAL A 136 10.34 24.58 5.86
CA VAL A 136 9.04 25.24 5.87
C VAL A 136 9.15 26.48 6.74
N ARG A 137 8.77 27.63 6.20
CA ARG A 137 8.73 28.88 6.95
C ARG A 137 7.55 28.88 7.90
N PRO A 138 7.68 29.47 9.07
CA PRO A 138 6.55 29.63 9.99
C PRO A 138 5.47 30.51 9.33
N THR A 139 4.22 30.25 9.70
CA THR A 139 3.09 31.08 9.23
C THR A 139 3.29 32.53 9.72
N PRO A 140 3.16 33.54 8.85
CA PRO A 140 3.24 34.93 9.26
C PRO A 140 2.30 35.24 10.43
N GLY A 141 2.79 35.99 11.41
CA GLY A 141 2.03 36.32 12.63
C GLY A 141 2.01 35.24 13.71
N SER A 142 2.62 34.06 13.51
CA SER A 142 2.84 33.08 14.57
C SER A 142 4.03 33.48 15.45
N GLN A 143 4.06 33.04 16.70
CA GLN A 143 5.16 33.31 17.61
C GLN A 143 6.51 32.80 17.07
N LEU A 144 6.51 31.69 16.32
CA LEU A 144 7.69 31.15 15.66
C LEU A 144 8.19 32.00 14.49
N ALA A 145 7.35 32.90 13.94
CA ALA A 145 7.74 33.80 12.86
C ALA A 145 8.63 34.97 13.35
N MET A 146 8.62 35.27 14.64
CA MET A 146 9.44 36.33 15.21
C MET A 146 10.94 35.99 15.18
N ASP A 147 11.29 34.70 15.29
CA ASP A 147 12.68 34.20 15.27
C ASP A 147 13.09 33.50 13.97
N VAL A 148 12.23 33.53 12.92
CA VAL A 148 12.45 32.85 11.63
C VAL A 148 12.90 31.39 11.79
N VAL A 149 12.25 30.65 12.68
CA VAL A 149 12.59 29.25 12.94
C VAL A 149 11.99 28.36 11.86
N PHE A 150 12.84 27.83 10.96
CA PHE A 150 12.41 26.87 9.95
C PHE A 150 12.08 25.49 10.53
N SER A 151 11.03 24.88 10.02
CA SER A 151 10.77 23.45 10.23
C SER A 151 11.39 22.64 9.10
N TYR A 152 12.32 21.74 9.42
CA TYR A 152 13.02 20.92 8.43
C TYR A 152 12.45 19.52 8.37
N HIS A 153 12.24 19.03 7.14
CA HIS A 153 11.83 17.67 6.82
C HIS A 153 12.86 17.04 5.89
N ALA A 154 13.59 16.04 6.37
CA ALA A 154 14.64 15.38 5.62
C ALA A 154 14.15 14.01 5.10
N VAL A 155 14.55 13.65 3.89
CA VAL A 155 14.17 12.41 3.20
C VAL A 155 15.44 11.78 2.62
N LEU A 156 15.73 10.55 3.02
CA LEU A 156 16.80 9.75 2.43
C LEU A 156 16.24 8.97 1.24
N THR A 157 16.90 9.08 0.07
CA THR A 157 16.41 8.43 -1.16
C THR A 157 17.56 8.03 -2.09
N ASP A 158 17.39 6.92 -2.81
CA ASP A 158 18.25 6.50 -3.92
C ASP A 158 17.59 6.74 -5.29
N ARG A 159 16.43 7.40 -5.31
CA ARG A 159 15.73 7.71 -6.56
C ARG A 159 16.51 8.69 -7.40
N THR A 160 16.50 8.44 -8.70
CA THR A 160 17.02 9.36 -9.72
C THR A 160 15.95 10.36 -10.14
N GLY A 161 16.35 11.40 -10.85
CA GLY A 161 15.43 12.42 -11.37
C GLY A 161 15.54 13.77 -10.66
N PRO A 162 14.81 14.78 -11.15
CA PRO A 162 14.87 16.14 -10.63
C PRO A 162 14.42 16.21 -9.16
N LEU A 163 15.12 17.01 -8.36
CA LEU A 163 14.83 17.23 -6.94
C LEU A 163 13.36 17.50 -6.67
N LEU A 164 12.78 18.47 -7.38
CA LEU A 164 11.39 18.87 -7.15
C LEU A 164 10.38 17.76 -7.43
N ALA A 165 10.64 16.94 -8.45
CA ALA A 165 9.76 15.81 -8.79
C ALA A 165 9.81 14.70 -7.73
N VAL A 166 11.02 14.36 -7.26
CA VAL A 166 11.22 13.32 -6.23
C VAL A 166 10.65 13.77 -4.89
N GLU A 167 10.83 15.04 -4.52
CA GLU A 167 10.28 15.61 -3.30
C GLU A 167 8.75 15.67 -3.33
N ALA A 168 8.18 16.18 -4.42
CA ALA A 168 6.73 16.23 -4.60
C ALA A 168 6.08 14.85 -4.56
N ASP A 169 6.74 13.83 -5.14
CA ASP A 169 6.28 12.45 -5.05
C ASP A 169 6.36 11.91 -3.62
N HIS A 170 7.44 12.23 -2.88
CA HIS A 170 7.53 11.85 -1.47
C HIS A 170 6.42 12.49 -0.63
N ARG A 171 6.10 13.76 -0.83
CA ARG A 171 4.99 14.44 -0.14
C ARG A 171 3.64 13.74 -0.31
N ARG A 172 3.41 13.11 -1.45
CA ARG A 172 2.20 12.29 -1.67
C ARG A 172 2.10 11.09 -0.72
N HIS A 173 3.10 10.87 0.16
CA HIS A 173 3.01 9.88 1.23
C HIS A 173 1.83 10.12 2.17
N ALA A 174 1.36 11.34 2.35
CA ALA A 174 0.15 11.68 3.11
C ALA A 174 -1.11 10.87 2.66
N ILE A 175 -1.11 10.34 1.44
CA ILE A 175 -2.17 9.43 0.95
C ILE A 175 -2.30 8.17 1.82
N VAL A 176 -1.20 7.67 2.39
CA VAL A 176 -1.22 6.51 3.31
C VAL A 176 -2.00 6.82 4.59
N GLU A 177 -1.89 8.06 5.08
CA GLU A 177 -2.64 8.51 6.26
C GLU A 177 -4.16 8.46 6.02
N HIS A 178 -4.61 8.86 4.83
CA HIS A 178 -6.02 8.72 4.43
C HIS A 178 -6.46 7.26 4.36
N THR A 179 -5.60 6.36 3.84
CA THR A 179 -5.87 4.92 3.82
C THR A 179 -5.98 4.37 5.25
N ILE A 180 -5.07 4.74 6.14
CA ILE A 180 -5.10 4.32 7.55
C ILE A 180 -6.34 4.88 8.26
N ALA A 181 -6.71 6.13 8.01
CA ALA A 181 -7.91 6.75 8.56
C ALA A 181 -9.18 6.03 8.10
N ASP A 182 -9.29 5.73 6.79
CA ASP A 182 -10.44 4.99 6.24
C ASP A 182 -10.53 3.58 6.83
N LEU A 183 -9.41 2.85 6.93
CA LEU A 183 -9.34 1.54 7.57
C LEU A 183 -9.81 1.60 9.03
N LYS A 184 -9.37 2.59 9.80
CA LYS A 184 -9.74 2.76 11.22
C LYS A 184 -11.21 3.15 11.39
N HIS A 185 -11.67 4.14 10.66
CA HIS A 185 -12.99 4.75 10.90
C HIS A 185 -14.13 4.06 10.14
N HIS A 186 -13.82 3.38 9.02
CA HIS A 186 -14.88 2.89 8.13
C HIS A 186 -14.77 1.42 7.76
N ALA A 187 -13.59 0.78 7.97
CA ALA A 187 -13.37 -0.63 7.66
C ALA A 187 -13.12 -1.52 8.89
N GLY A 188 -13.25 -1.00 10.11
CA GLY A 188 -13.21 -1.78 11.35
C GLY A 188 -11.82 -2.02 11.95
N LEU A 189 -10.76 -1.37 11.45
CA LEU A 189 -9.41 -1.56 11.98
C LEU A 189 -9.22 -1.01 13.41
N ALA A 190 -10.02 -0.02 13.82
CA ALA A 190 -9.98 0.51 15.18
C ALA A 190 -10.54 -0.46 16.24
N HIS A 191 -11.28 -1.49 15.81
CA HIS A 191 -11.86 -2.49 16.69
C HIS A 191 -11.20 -3.86 16.46
N LEU A 192 -10.48 -4.35 17.45
CA LEU A 192 -9.91 -5.68 17.46
C LEU A 192 -10.68 -6.53 18.48
N PRO A 193 -11.58 -7.44 18.01
CA PRO A 193 -12.67 -7.97 18.81
C PRO A 193 -12.27 -9.04 19.82
N SER A 194 -11.03 -9.52 19.81
CA SER A 194 -10.61 -10.66 20.61
C SER A 194 -9.48 -10.34 21.60
N GLY A 195 -9.44 -11.01 22.74
CA GLY A 195 -8.27 -11.03 23.62
C GLY A 195 -7.09 -11.83 23.08
N ARG A 196 -7.30 -12.64 22.04
CA ARG A 196 -6.27 -13.51 21.46
C ARG A 196 -5.57 -12.86 20.27
N PHE A 197 -4.25 -12.85 20.30
CA PHE A 197 -3.43 -12.24 19.24
C PHE A 197 -3.72 -12.83 17.84
N ALA A 198 -3.75 -14.17 17.73
CA ALA A 198 -3.99 -14.87 16.47
C ALA A 198 -5.35 -14.55 15.86
N ALA A 199 -6.41 -14.45 16.68
CA ALA A 199 -7.74 -14.09 16.22
C ALA A 199 -7.78 -12.65 15.69
N ASN A 200 -7.10 -11.71 16.36
CA ASN A 200 -6.98 -10.34 15.89
C ASN A 200 -6.10 -10.21 14.63
N ALA A 201 -5.09 -11.08 14.47
CA ALA A 201 -4.30 -11.14 13.23
C ALA A 201 -5.17 -11.63 12.04
N ALA A 202 -6.00 -12.64 12.25
CA ALA A 202 -6.98 -13.10 11.25
C ALA A 202 -8.01 -12.00 10.94
N TRP A 203 -8.52 -11.30 11.96
CA TRP A 203 -9.40 -10.16 11.78
C TRP A 203 -8.77 -9.06 10.92
N LEU A 204 -7.52 -8.70 11.17
CA LEU A 204 -6.77 -7.74 10.35
C LEU A 204 -6.66 -8.19 8.89
N ALA A 205 -6.43 -9.48 8.64
CA ALA A 205 -6.38 -10.02 7.28
C ALA A 205 -7.74 -9.91 6.58
N LEU A 206 -8.84 -10.24 7.27
CA LEU A 206 -10.20 -10.11 6.74
C LEU A 206 -10.56 -8.64 6.43
N ILE A 207 -10.16 -7.71 7.30
CA ILE A 207 -10.31 -6.27 7.02
C ILE A 207 -9.58 -5.89 5.74
N GLY A 208 -8.35 -6.37 5.55
CA GLY A 208 -7.56 -6.10 4.33
C GLY A 208 -8.26 -6.61 3.07
N ILE A 209 -8.81 -7.82 3.10
CA ILE A 209 -9.57 -8.40 1.99
C ILE A 209 -10.83 -7.57 1.71
N ALA A 210 -11.63 -7.28 2.73
CA ALA A 210 -12.86 -6.50 2.59
C ALA A 210 -12.58 -5.09 2.07
N TYR A 211 -11.51 -4.45 2.55
CA TYR A 211 -11.08 -3.14 2.10
C TYR A 211 -10.67 -3.16 0.61
N ASN A 212 -9.89 -4.15 0.18
CA ASN A 212 -9.48 -4.28 -1.22
C ASN A 212 -10.69 -4.55 -2.14
N LEU A 213 -11.63 -5.40 -1.72
CA LEU A 213 -12.89 -5.61 -2.45
C LEU A 213 -13.68 -4.30 -2.58
N ALA A 214 -13.75 -3.50 -1.51
CA ALA A 214 -14.39 -2.19 -1.55
C ALA A 214 -13.68 -1.22 -2.52
N ARG A 215 -12.34 -1.23 -2.57
CA ARG A 215 -11.56 -0.44 -3.53
C ARG A 215 -11.83 -0.84 -4.97
N TRP A 216 -11.83 -2.15 -5.27
CA TRP A 216 -12.13 -2.67 -6.59
C TRP A 216 -13.56 -2.35 -7.03
N THR A 217 -14.52 -2.48 -6.13
CA THR A 217 -15.91 -2.09 -6.37
C THR A 217 -16.04 -0.59 -6.69
N ALA A 218 -15.36 0.27 -5.92
CA ALA A 218 -15.35 1.70 -6.17
C ALA A 218 -14.75 2.04 -7.54
N ASN A 219 -13.64 1.40 -7.90
CA ASN A 219 -13.00 1.59 -9.19
C ASN A 219 -13.89 1.10 -10.34
N ALA A 220 -14.52 -0.08 -10.21
CA ALA A 220 -15.45 -0.62 -11.19
C ALA A 220 -16.70 0.27 -11.36
N ALA A 221 -17.15 0.93 -10.30
CA ALA A 221 -18.25 1.88 -10.32
C ALA A 221 -17.84 3.29 -10.83
N GLY A 222 -16.58 3.51 -11.22
CA GLY A 222 -16.08 4.80 -11.69
C GLY A 222 -15.99 5.87 -10.59
N LEU A 223 -16.06 5.49 -9.32
CA LEU A 223 -16.04 6.41 -8.17
C LEU A 223 -14.61 6.84 -7.78
N GLY A 224 -13.58 6.16 -8.29
CA GLY A 224 -12.20 6.43 -7.95
C GLY A 224 -11.88 6.20 -6.46
N ARG A 225 -11.12 7.12 -5.87
CA ARG A 225 -10.70 7.01 -4.46
C ARG A 225 -11.74 7.64 -3.52
N VAL A 226 -12.83 6.95 -3.29
CA VAL A 226 -13.81 7.32 -2.25
C VAL A 226 -13.54 6.54 -0.96
N THR A 227 -14.04 7.03 0.18
CA THR A 227 -13.94 6.28 1.44
C THR A 227 -14.84 5.05 1.42
N THR A 228 -14.51 4.04 2.22
CA THR A 228 -15.33 2.84 2.41
C THR A 228 -16.76 3.21 2.90
N LYS A 229 -16.89 4.27 3.71
CA LYS A 229 -18.19 4.82 4.12
C LYS A 229 -18.99 5.31 2.91
N THR A 230 -18.38 6.12 2.06
CA THR A 230 -19.04 6.65 0.85
C THR A 230 -19.48 5.52 -0.06
N LEU A 231 -18.59 4.56 -0.36
CA LEU A 231 -18.93 3.41 -1.17
C LEU A 231 -20.13 2.64 -0.60
N ARG A 232 -20.11 2.37 0.71
CA ARG A 232 -21.20 1.65 1.38
C ARG A 232 -22.54 2.37 1.21
N LEU A 233 -22.56 3.68 1.39
CA LEU A 233 -23.79 4.47 1.30
C LEU A 233 -24.29 4.65 -0.13
N THR A 234 -23.40 4.71 -1.10
CA THR A 234 -23.76 5.00 -2.50
C THR A 234 -23.98 3.76 -3.36
N VAL A 235 -23.38 2.61 -2.99
CA VAL A 235 -23.40 1.41 -3.82
C VAL A 235 -24.00 0.21 -3.08
N ILE A 236 -23.66 -0.01 -1.80
CA ILE A 236 -24.00 -1.24 -1.09
C ILE A 236 -25.31 -1.07 -0.29
N ALA A 237 -25.43 -0.03 0.51
CA ALA A 237 -26.59 0.22 1.38
C ALA A 237 -27.64 1.08 0.68
N VAL A 238 -27.93 0.78 -0.59
CA VAL A 238 -28.97 1.47 -1.35
C VAL A 238 -30.30 0.75 -1.19
N PRO A 239 -31.43 1.48 -1.04
CA PRO A 239 -32.73 0.86 -1.00
C PRO A 239 -33.03 0.15 -2.33
N ALA A 240 -33.62 -1.03 -2.27
CA ALA A 240 -33.97 -1.80 -3.45
C ALA A 240 -35.34 -2.43 -3.30
N ARG A 241 -36.07 -2.62 -4.42
CA ARG A 241 -37.35 -3.31 -4.45
C ARG A 241 -37.22 -4.64 -5.13
N LEU A 242 -37.57 -5.71 -4.44
CA LEU A 242 -37.69 -7.04 -5.04
C LEU A 242 -39.06 -7.16 -5.70
N ILE A 243 -39.07 -7.46 -6.99
CA ILE A 243 -40.31 -7.63 -7.79
C ILE A 243 -40.29 -9.04 -8.37
N THR A 244 -41.36 -9.79 -8.13
CA THR A 244 -41.56 -11.10 -8.75
C THR A 244 -42.67 -11.00 -9.78
N SER A 245 -42.37 -11.33 -11.04
CA SER A 245 -43.33 -11.33 -12.14
C SER A 245 -42.96 -12.42 -13.16
N GLY A 246 -43.90 -13.20 -13.62
CA GLY A 246 -43.68 -14.25 -14.63
C GLY A 246 -42.63 -15.29 -14.22
N ARG A 247 -42.63 -15.74 -12.95
CA ARG A 247 -41.65 -16.69 -12.38
C ARG A 247 -40.20 -16.15 -12.33
N ARG A 248 -40.00 -14.83 -12.55
CA ARG A 248 -38.68 -14.18 -12.48
C ARG A 248 -38.68 -13.19 -11.33
N THR A 249 -37.65 -13.27 -10.50
CA THR A 249 -37.38 -12.28 -9.46
C THR A 249 -36.37 -11.26 -10.00
N ARG A 250 -36.71 -9.98 -9.89
CA ARG A 250 -35.88 -8.84 -10.31
C ARG A 250 -35.65 -7.92 -9.15
N LEU A 251 -34.39 -7.52 -8.93
CA LEU A 251 -34.04 -6.46 -8.00
C LEU A 251 -34.09 -5.12 -8.75
N ARG A 252 -35.03 -4.26 -8.37
CA ARG A 252 -35.13 -2.90 -8.90
C ARG A 252 -34.39 -1.96 -7.98
N LEU A 253 -33.27 -1.41 -8.47
CA LEU A 253 -32.50 -0.38 -7.80
C LEU A 253 -33.06 1.00 -8.13
N PRO A 254 -32.90 2.02 -7.24
CA PRO A 254 -33.21 3.39 -7.58
C PRO A 254 -32.37 3.85 -8.78
N THR A 255 -32.94 4.70 -9.60
CA THR A 255 -32.16 5.38 -10.62
C THR A 255 -31.00 6.10 -9.92
N PRO A 256 -29.75 5.99 -10.40
CA PRO A 256 -28.65 6.66 -9.75
C PRO A 256 -28.97 8.15 -9.70
N VAL A 257 -29.21 8.67 -8.49
CA VAL A 257 -29.14 10.11 -8.28
C VAL A 257 -27.71 10.45 -8.68
N ALA A 258 -27.54 11.29 -9.69
CA ALA A 258 -26.23 11.75 -10.12
C ALA A 258 -25.53 12.24 -8.84
N VAL A 259 -24.61 11.41 -8.32
CA VAL A 259 -23.71 11.84 -7.25
C VAL A 259 -22.98 13.02 -7.84
N GLY A 260 -23.28 14.22 -7.33
CA GLY A 260 -22.77 15.47 -7.87
C GLY A 260 -21.30 15.28 -8.19
N ARG A 261 -20.92 15.59 -9.42
CA ARG A 261 -19.52 15.48 -9.85
C ARG A 261 -18.67 16.04 -8.72
N PRO A 262 -17.66 15.29 -8.23
CA PRO A 262 -16.77 15.83 -7.23
C PRO A 262 -16.33 17.19 -7.74
N HIS A 263 -16.48 18.23 -6.95
CA HIS A 263 -16.05 19.59 -7.29
C HIS A 263 -14.65 19.47 -7.89
N ARG A 264 -14.54 19.65 -9.19
CA ARG A 264 -13.25 19.86 -9.82
C ARG A 264 -12.71 21.12 -9.15
N LEU A 265 -11.77 20.97 -8.25
CA LEU A 265 -10.86 22.05 -7.93
C LEU A 265 -10.31 22.51 -9.27
N ARG A 266 -10.68 23.72 -9.68
CA ARG A 266 -10.16 24.36 -10.89
C ARG A 266 -8.63 24.30 -10.78
N PRO A 267 -7.92 23.65 -11.68
CA PRO A 267 -6.48 23.83 -11.74
C PRO A 267 -6.28 25.25 -12.25
N GLY A 268 -5.65 26.10 -11.44
CA GLY A 268 -5.02 27.31 -11.92
C GLY A 268 -4.15 26.92 -13.11
N GLY A 269 -4.36 27.62 -14.23
CA GLY A 269 -3.77 27.24 -15.50
C GLY A 269 -2.25 27.28 -15.47
N HIS A 270 -1.65 26.12 -15.66
CA HIS A 270 -0.40 25.97 -16.40
C HIS A 270 -0.53 24.68 -17.20
N ARG A 271 -0.64 24.84 -18.52
CA ARG A 271 -0.57 23.76 -19.50
C ARG A 271 0.83 23.12 -19.41
N ALA A 272 0.92 21.97 -18.78
CA ALA A 272 1.98 21.02 -19.06
C ALA A 272 1.34 19.90 -19.88
N ALA A 273 1.79 19.75 -21.12
CA ALA A 273 1.37 18.68 -22.01
C ALA A 273 1.84 17.34 -21.42
N SER A 274 0.94 16.62 -20.80
CA SER A 274 1.13 15.20 -20.49
C SER A 274 0.58 14.41 -21.65
N THR A 275 1.48 13.89 -22.46
CA THR A 275 1.18 12.88 -23.46
C THR A 275 0.78 11.60 -22.71
N CYS A 276 -0.52 11.44 -22.51
CA CYS A 276 -1.09 10.19 -21.97
C CYS A 276 -1.07 9.17 -23.12
N ALA A 277 -0.08 8.28 -23.13
CA ALA A 277 -0.09 7.12 -23.99
C ALA A 277 -1.30 6.26 -23.61
N ARG A 278 -2.32 6.22 -24.47
CA ARG A 278 -3.40 5.24 -24.40
C ARG A 278 -2.79 3.87 -24.65
N LEU A 279 -2.72 3.05 -23.63
CA LEU A 279 -2.54 1.62 -23.80
C LEU A 279 -3.83 1.06 -24.43
N THR A 280 -3.86 1.01 -25.76
CA THR A 280 -4.81 0.18 -26.50
C THR A 280 -4.42 -1.26 -26.27
N ASN A 281 -5.29 -1.99 -25.63
CA ASN A 281 -5.19 -3.43 -25.43
C ASN A 281 -5.28 -4.12 -26.81
N PRO A 282 -4.23 -4.75 -27.34
CA PRO A 282 -4.40 -5.56 -28.53
C PRO A 282 -5.06 -6.87 -28.11
N THR A 283 -6.31 -7.04 -28.50
CA THR A 283 -7.04 -8.30 -28.42
C THR A 283 -6.28 -9.36 -29.22
N ARG A 284 -5.41 -10.08 -28.57
CA ARG A 284 -4.72 -11.24 -29.16
C ARG A 284 -5.72 -12.37 -29.19
N ALA A 285 -6.23 -12.64 -30.38
CA ALA A 285 -7.02 -13.83 -30.67
C ALA A 285 -6.23 -15.08 -30.28
N VAL A 286 -6.75 -15.82 -29.32
CA VAL A 286 -6.23 -17.14 -28.94
C VAL A 286 -6.58 -18.10 -30.04
N PRO A 287 -5.61 -18.79 -30.71
CA PRO A 287 -5.89 -19.80 -31.67
C PRO A 287 -6.60 -20.99 -31.00
N ARG A 288 -7.74 -21.41 -31.55
CA ARG A 288 -8.43 -22.63 -31.11
C ARG A 288 -7.53 -23.84 -31.38
N PRO A 289 -7.37 -24.76 -30.41
CA PRO A 289 -6.70 -26.03 -30.69
C PRO A 289 -7.48 -26.86 -31.68
N PRO A 290 -6.79 -27.63 -32.56
CA PRO A 290 -7.44 -28.48 -33.57
C PRO A 290 -8.25 -29.61 -32.89
N ARG A 291 -9.44 -29.89 -33.42
CA ARG A 291 -10.29 -30.97 -32.96
C ARG A 291 -9.59 -32.33 -33.22
N PRO A 292 -9.58 -33.25 -32.25
CA PRO A 292 -9.05 -34.57 -32.49
C PRO A 292 -9.97 -35.35 -33.48
N HIS A 293 -9.38 -35.88 -34.53
CA HIS A 293 -10.01 -36.80 -35.45
C HIS A 293 -10.32 -38.12 -34.73
N HIS A 294 -11.59 -38.46 -34.58
CA HIS A 294 -12.04 -39.78 -34.15
C HIS A 294 -11.69 -40.82 -35.21
N ARG A 295 -10.62 -41.55 -34.98
CA ARG A 295 -10.37 -42.82 -35.67
C ARG A 295 -11.04 -43.94 -34.89
N ARG A 296 -12.13 -44.47 -35.41
CA ARG A 296 -12.79 -45.71 -34.95
C ARG A 296 -11.83 -46.86 -35.18
N THR A 297 -11.36 -47.51 -34.11
CA THR A 297 -10.88 -48.88 -34.20
C THR A 297 -11.66 -49.72 -33.18
N ARG A 298 -12.32 -50.71 -33.77
CA ARG A 298 -13.08 -51.82 -33.18
C ARG A 298 -12.05 -52.87 -32.73
N THR A 299 -12.06 -53.29 -31.45
CA THR A 299 -11.70 -54.67 -31.02
C THR A 299 -12.05 -54.85 -29.56
N SER A 300 -13.00 -55.66 -29.32
CA SER A 300 -13.05 -56.97 -28.63
C SER A 300 -12.84 -56.99 -27.14
N ARG A 301 -13.90 -57.45 -26.52
CA ARG A 301 -14.07 -57.85 -25.11
C ARG A 301 -12.99 -58.80 -24.65
N ARG A 302 -12.44 -58.57 -23.44
CA ARG A 302 -12.15 -59.68 -22.50
C ARG A 302 -12.46 -59.22 -21.07
N ARG A 303 -13.34 -59.97 -20.42
CA ARG A 303 -13.62 -59.99 -18.98
C ARG A 303 -12.43 -60.61 -18.28
N ALA A 304 -11.95 -59.99 -17.20
CA ALA A 304 -11.23 -60.71 -16.15
C ALA A 304 -11.65 -60.16 -14.77
N ARG A 305 -11.86 -61.10 -13.92
CA ARG A 305 -12.51 -61.08 -12.60
C ARG A 305 -11.58 -60.44 -11.55
N GLN A 306 -12.22 -59.81 -10.55
CA GLN A 306 -11.62 -59.49 -9.23
C GLN A 306 -11.06 -60.76 -8.53
N PRO A 307 -10.19 -60.55 -7.55
CA PRO A 307 -10.61 -60.94 -6.22
C PRO A 307 -10.36 -59.88 -5.10
N CYS A 308 -11.21 -60.05 -4.13
CA CYS A 308 -11.32 -59.42 -2.83
C CYS A 308 -10.20 -59.93 -1.89
N ALA A 309 -9.61 -59.04 -1.06
CA ALA A 309 -8.92 -59.43 0.20
C ALA A 309 -8.91 -58.23 1.12
N THR A 310 -9.78 -58.22 2.10
CA THR A 310 -9.60 -58.41 3.57
C THR A 310 -8.71 -57.43 4.30
N SER A 311 -9.39 -56.69 5.17
CA SER A 311 -9.05 -56.02 6.42
C SER A 311 -7.78 -56.49 7.15
N ARG A 312 -7.01 -55.54 7.67
CA ARG A 312 -6.39 -55.64 9.00
C ARG A 312 -6.20 -54.26 9.64
N SER A 313 -6.91 -54.08 10.71
CA SER A 313 -6.72 -53.13 11.80
C SER A 313 -5.39 -53.33 12.50
N ARG A 314 -4.68 -52.26 12.88
CA ARG A 314 -3.69 -52.28 13.96
C ARG A 314 -3.68 -50.93 14.71
N PRO A 315 -3.26 -50.95 15.99
CA PRO A 315 -3.81 -50.11 17.04
C PRO A 315 -2.97 -48.86 17.37
N ILE A 316 -3.60 -47.97 18.10
CA ILE A 316 -3.07 -46.74 18.72
C ILE A 316 -2.13 -47.11 19.90
N PRO A 317 -0.98 -46.49 20.08
CA PRO A 317 -0.27 -46.50 21.36
C PRO A 317 -0.67 -45.29 22.22
N HIS A 318 -1.09 -45.61 23.44
CA HIS A 318 -1.12 -44.75 24.61
C HIS A 318 0.28 -44.19 24.91
N VAL A 319 0.39 -42.93 25.24
CA VAL A 319 1.51 -42.35 25.97
C VAL A 319 0.98 -41.68 27.21
N SER A 320 1.49 -42.22 28.31
CA SER A 320 1.29 -41.92 29.71
C SER A 320 1.80 -40.51 30.09
N ARG A 321 1.09 -39.90 31.05
CA ARG A 321 1.53 -38.78 31.88
C ARG A 321 2.74 -39.17 32.73
N GLY A 322 3.66 -38.24 32.90
CA GLY A 322 4.70 -38.25 33.93
C GLY A 322 5.11 -36.82 34.19
N GLU A 323 4.82 -36.41 35.44
CA GLU A 323 5.34 -35.33 36.28
C GLU A 323 5.74 -33.99 35.68
#